data_9c5dd988a765527cfa372d36bf710ab4
#
_entry.id   9c5dd988a765527cfa372d36bf710ab4
#
_cell.length_a   1.000
_cell.length_b   1.000
_cell.length_c   1.000
_cell.angle_alpha   90.00
_cell.angle_beta   90.00
_cell.angle_gamma   90.00
#
_symmetry.space_group_name_H-M   'P 1'
#
loop_
_entity.id
_entity.type
_entity.pdbx_description
1 polymer ?
#
loop_
_entity_poly.entity_id
_entity_poly.type
_entity_poly.pdbx_seq_one_letter_code
_entity_poly.pdbx_strand_id
1 'polypeptide(L)'
;MPYVTTRDDVDLYVKEWGEGRPVVLLHGWPLSADMWDPQMMALAEAGYRAIAYDRRGFGRSDQPWHGYDYDTLADDLAGVMEEMDADEDAT
;
A
#
# COMPACT_ATOMS: atom_id res chain seq x y z
N MET A 1 3.69 12.81 -1.50
CA MET A 1 2.24 12.63 -1.26
C MET A 1 1.99 11.27 -0.65
N PRO A 2 1.47 11.19 0.58
CA PRO A 2 1.22 9.89 1.20
C PRO A 2 -0.10 9.24 0.79
N TYR A 3 -0.79 9.76 -0.23
CA TYR A 3 -2.06 9.22 -0.69
C TYR A 3 -2.02 8.88 -2.17
N VAL A 4 -2.65 7.76 -2.52
CA VAL A 4 -2.90 7.36 -3.91
C VAL A 4 -4.42 7.31 -4.09
N THR A 5 -4.92 7.99 -5.13
CA THR A 5 -6.35 7.98 -5.45
C THR A 5 -6.64 6.85 -6.43
N THR A 6 -7.59 6.00 -6.08
CA THR A 6 -7.97 4.86 -6.91
C THR A 6 -8.85 5.30 -8.09
N ARG A 7 -9.11 4.34 -8.99
CA ARG A 7 -9.96 4.58 -10.16
C ARG A 7 -11.37 5.01 -9.78
N ASP A 8 -11.90 4.52 -8.65
CA ASP A 8 -13.22 4.88 -8.15
C ASP A 8 -13.17 6.02 -7.11
N ASP A 9 -12.10 6.81 -7.15
CA ASP A 9 -11.96 8.06 -6.38
C ASP A 9 -11.87 7.84 -4.86
N VAL A 10 -11.21 6.78 -4.45
CA VAL A 10 -10.95 6.49 -3.04
C VAL A 10 -9.47 6.79 -2.75
N ASP A 11 -9.20 7.57 -1.71
CA ASP A 11 -7.83 7.89 -1.32
C ASP A 11 -7.27 6.83 -0.36
N LEU A 12 -6.14 6.25 -0.72
CA LEU A 12 -5.43 5.25 0.07
C LEU A 12 -4.16 5.86 0.65
N TYR A 13 -3.99 5.73 1.95
CA TYR A 13 -2.77 6.22 2.63
C TYR A 13 -1.62 5.25 2.38
N VAL A 14 -0.49 5.76 1.88
CA VAL A 14 0.67 4.97 1.50
C VAL A 14 1.90 5.41 2.28
N LYS A 15 2.69 4.44 2.75
CA LYS A 15 3.99 4.66 3.39
C LYS A 15 5.07 4.05 2.52
N GLU A 16 6.20 4.75 2.41
CA GLU A 16 7.33 4.28 1.61
C GLU A 16 8.64 4.60 2.32
N TRP A 17 9.50 3.61 2.49
CA TRP A 17 10.83 3.78 3.07
C TRP A 17 11.88 3.05 2.25
N GLY A 18 13.05 3.68 2.10
CA GLY A 18 14.20 3.05 1.45
C GLY A 18 14.23 3.25 -0.04
N GLU A 19 15.23 2.67 -0.67
CA GLU A 19 15.44 2.69 -2.11
C GLU A 19 15.86 1.31 -2.58
N GLY A 20 15.57 0.98 -3.82
CA GLY A 20 15.95 -0.29 -4.41
C GLY A 20 14.75 -1.05 -4.93
N ARG A 21 14.86 -2.38 -4.92
CA ARG A 21 13.78 -3.24 -5.42
C ARG A 21 12.53 -3.07 -4.56
N PRO A 22 11.36 -2.82 -5.16
CA PRO A 22 10.14 -2.62 -4.39
C PRO A 22 9.64 -3.90 -3.71
N VAL A 23 9.23 -3.75 -2.45
CA VAL A 23 8.53 -4.79 -1.69
C VAL A 23 7.24 -4.18 -1.19
N VAL A 24 6.09 -4.73 -1.61
CA VAL A 24 4.78 -4.22 -1.23
C VAL A 24 4.21 -5.08 -0.10
N LEU A 25 3.81 -4.43 0.99
CA LEU A 25 3.32 -5.08 2.19
C LEU A 25 1.84 -4.77 2.38
N LEU A 26 1.03 -5.82 2.54
CA LEU A 26 -0.41 -5.71 2.73
C LEU A 26 -0.79 -6.11 4.14
N HIS A 27 -1.52 -5.23 4.84
CA HIS A 27 -1.97 -5.54 6.20
C HIS A 27 -3.21 -6.43 6.19
N GLY A 28 -3.41 -7.17 7.31
CA GLY A 28 -4.62 -7.95 7.53
C GLY A 28 -5.69 -7.14 8.26
N TRP A 29 -6.93 -7.59 8.19
CA TRP A 29 -8.03 -7.02 8.96
C TRP A 29 -7.87 -7.42 10.44
N PRO A 30 -8.09 -6.53 11.40
CA PRO A 30 -8.52 -5.13 11.36
C PRO A 30 -7.37 -4.13 11.51
N LEU A 31 -6.21 -4.43 10.97
CA LEU A 31 -4.97 -3.69 11.18
C LEU A 31 -4.81 -2.54 10.18
N SER A 32 -3.64 -1.93 10.15
CA SER A 32 -3.29 -0.87 9.21
C SER A 32 -1.84 -1.06 8.76
N ALA A 33 -1.39 -0.18 7.84
CA ALA A 33 0.00 -0.23 7.35
C ALA A 33 1.02 -0.07 8.48
N ASP A 34 0.65 0.53 9.59
CA ASP A 34 1.56 0.76 10.72
C ASP A 34 2.07 -0.55 11.34
N MET A 35 1.35 -1.66 11.17
CA MET A 35 1.81 -2.97 11.65
C MET A 35 3.12 -3.41 11.00
N TRP A 36 3.45 -2.84 9.83
CA TRP A 36 4.64 -3.22 9.07
C TRP A 36 5.88 -2.40 9.40
N ASP A 37 5.79 -1.41 10.32
CA ASP A 37 6.90 -0.49 10.58
C ASP A 37 8.23 -1.20 10.87
N PRO A 38 8.30 -2.23 11.74
CA PRO A 38 9.57 -2.92 11.96
C PRO A 38 10.12 -3.61 10.72
N GLN A 39 9.24 -4.24 9.92
CA GLN A 39 9.63 -4.92 8.70
C GLN A 39 10.09 -3.92 7.63
N MET A 40 9.41 -2.77 7.53
CA MET A 40 9.80 -1.72 6.59
C MET A 40 11.18 -1.18 6.90
N MET A 41 11.50 -0.96 8.18
CA MET A 41 12.84 -0.51 8.58
C MET A 41 13.88 -1.54 8.18
N ALA A 42 13.64 -2.81 8.46
CA ALA A 42 14.57 -3.87 8.13
C ALA A 42 14.80 -3.98 6.61
N LEU A 43 13.74 -3.86 5.82
CA LEU A 43 13.83 -3.91 4.36
C LEU A 43 14.61 -2.72 3.82
N ALA A 44 14.33 -1.51 4.33
CA ALA A 44 15.04 -0.31 3.90
C ALA A 44 16.54 -0.42 4.19
N GLU A 45 16.91 -0.93 5.36
CA GLU A 45 18.29 -1.13 5.73
C GLU A 45 18.99 -2.18 4.87
N ALA A 46 18.23 -3.16 4.38
CA ALA A 46 18.74 -4.21 3.51
C ALA A 46 18.84 -3.79 2.04
N GLY A 47 18.50 -2.56 1.70
CA GLY A 47 18.58 -2.05 0.33
C GLY A 47 17.33 -2.26 -0.50
N TYR A 48 16.18 -2.42 0.13
CA TYR A 48 14.89 -2.53 -0.55
C TYR A 48 14.07 -1.27 -0.35
N ARG A 49 13.12 -1.07 -1.25
CA ARG A 49 12.14 0.00 -1.15
C ARG A 49 10.85 -0.61 -0.60
N ALA A 50 10.57 -0.36 0.67
CA ALA A 50 9.40 -0.93 1.34
C ALA A 50 8.20 -0.01 1.13
N ILE A 51 7.10 -0.55 0.64
CA ILE A 51 5.86 0.18 0.37
C ILE A 51 4.72 -0.54 1.09
N ALA A 52 3.98 0.19 1.92
CA ALA A 52 2.79 -0.34 2.58
C ALA A 52 1.67 0.68 2.45
N TYR A 53 0.42 0.23 2.41
CA TYR A 53 -0.71 1.17 2.37
C TYR A 53 -1.84 0.65 3.26
N ASP A 54 -2.64 1.58 3.76
CA ASP A 54 -3.87 1.26 4.47
C ASP A 54 -4.92 0.90 3.43
N ARG A 55 -5.49 -0.30 3.54
CA ARG A 55 -6.55 -0.74 2.65
C ARG A 55 -7.77 0.16 2.83
N ARG A 56 -8.61 0.26 1.78
CA ARG A 56 -9.83 1.05 1.90
C ARG A 56 -10.63 0.59 3.12
N GLY A 57 -11.16 1.54 3.87
CA GLY A 57 -11.90 1.28 5.09
C GLY A 57 -11.04 1.14 6.33
N PHE A 58 -9.71 1.23 6.22
CA PHE A 58 -8.79 1.04 7.33
C PHE A 58 -7.83 2.22 7.50
N GLY A 59 -7.35 2.40 8.72
CA GLY A 59 -6.33 3.38 9.04
C GLY A 59 -6.69 4.78 8.55
N ARG A 60 -5.78 5.37 7.79
CA ARG A 60 -5.91 6.75 7.27
C ARG A 60 -6.48 6.80 5.85
N SER A 61 -6.82 5.65 5.27
CA SER A 61 -7.47 5.61 3.97
C SER A 61 -8.96 5.93 4.09
N ASP A 62 -9.58 6.34 2.97
CA ASP A 62 -11.00 6.62 2.94
C ASP A 62 -11.83 5.39 3.32
N GLN A 63 -13.02 5.62 3.84
CA GLN A 63 -13.93 4.57 4.29
C GLN A 63 -15.22 4.58 3.45
N PRO A 64 -15.14 4.18 2.16
CA PRO A 64 -16.32 4.19 1.28
C PRO A 64 -17.31 3.10 1.66
N TRP A 65 -18.53 3.23 1.14
CA TRP A 65 -19.60 2.27 1.32
C TRP A 65 -19.40 0.97 0.55
N HIS A 66 -18.55 1.00 -0.50
CA HIS A 66 -18.47 -0.07 -1.50
C HIS A 66 -17.02 -0.39 -1.81
N GLY A 67 -16.84 -1.40 -2.67
CA GLY A 67 -15.52 -1.71 -3.18
C GLY A 67 -14.73 -2.64 -2.28
N TYR A 68 -15.41 -3.47 -1.50
CA TYR A 68 -14.74 -4.42 -0.61
C TYR A 68 -14.67 -5.83 -1.18
N ASP A 69 -15.09 -6.01 -2.44
CA ASP A 69 -14.92 -7.28 -3.15
C ASP A 69 -13.46 -7.47 -3.56
N TYR A 70 -13.06 -8.71 -3.77
CA TYR A 70 -11.66 -9.02 -4.08
C TYR A 70 -11.17 -8.34 -5.36
N ASP A 71 -12.01 -8.24 -6.38
CA ASP A 71 -11.61 -7.61 -7.64
C ASP A 71 -11.27 -6.12 -7.43
N THR A 72 -12.08 -5.39 -6.69
CA THR A 72 -11.82 -3.98 -6.39
C THR A 72 -10.59 -3.83 -5.50
N LEU A 73 -10.41 -4.70 -4.51
CA LEU A 73 -9.22 -4.66 -3.66
C LEU A 73 -7.96 -4.96 -4.45
N ALA A 74 -8.03 -5.86 -5.43
CA ALA A 74 -6.91 -6.12 -6.33
C ALA A 74 -6.62 -4.92 -7.24
N ASP A 75 -7.65 -4.22 -7.70
CA ASP A 75 -7.47 -2.99 -8.47
C ASP A 75 -6.80 -1.89 -7.63
N ASP A 76 -7.13 -1.81 -6.34
CA ASP A 76 -6.48 -0.87 -5.43
C ASP A 76 -4.98 -1.17 -5.33
N LEU A 77 -4.62 -2.44 -5.17
CA LEU A 77 -3.22 -2.85 -5.13
C LEU A 77 -2.51 -2.49 -6.43
N ALA A 78 -3.12 -2.79 -7.57
CA ALA A 78 -2.53 -2.47 -8.88
C ALA A 78 -2.35 -0.97 -9.04
N GLY A 79 -3.32 -0.17 -8.60
CA GLY A 79 -3.24 1.29 -8.66
C GLY A 79 -2.12 1.85 -7.78
N VAL A 80 -1.94 1.31 -6.58
CA VAL A 80 -0.84 1.72 -5.70
C VAL A 80 0.50 1.36 -6.34
N MET A 81 0.64 0.15 -6.86
CA MET A 81 1.88 -0.29 -7.50
C MET A 81 2.23 0.59 -8.70
N GLU A 82 1.25 0.93 -9.53
CA GLU A 82 1.46 1.77 -10.70
C GLU A 82 1.89 3.19 -10.31
N GLU A 83 1.17 3.81 -9.36
CA GLU A 83 1.49 5.17 -8.89
C GLU A 83 2.83 5.24 -8.20
N MET A 84 3.25 4.19 -7.51
CA MET A 84 4.52 4.15 -6.80
C MET A 84 5.66 3.60 -7.66
N ASP A 85 5.42 3.38 -8.96
CA ASP A 85 6.42 2.80 -9.87
C ASP A 85 6.95 1.45 -9.37
N ALA A 86 6.06 0.63 -8.84
CA ALA A 86 6.42 -0.65 -8.23
C ALA A 86 5.81 -1.85 -8.96
N ASP A 87 5.32 -1.64 -10.18
CA ASP A 87 4.66 -2.70 -10.96
C ASP A 87 5.64 -3.62 -11.68
N GLU A 88 6.94 -3.28 -11.69
CA GLU A 88 7.99 -4.13 -12.22
C GLU A 88 8.90 -4.56 -11.07
N ASP A 89 9.34 -5.81 -11.08
CA ASP A 89 10.28 -6.37 -10.09
C ASP A 89 9.80 -6.26 -8.63
N ALA A 90 8.51 -6.01 -8.39
CA ALA A 90 7.97 -5.92 -7.04
C ALA A 90 7.81 -7.31 -6.41
N THR A 91 7.96 -7.33 -5.11
CA THR A 91 7.73 -8.52 -4.29
C THR A 91 6.65 -8.29 -3.27
#